data_585486f1940c56290b4a9137fbe6ecfa
#
_entry.id   585486f1940c56290b4a9137fbe6ecfa
#
_cell.length_a   1.000
_cell.length_b   1.000
_cell.length_c   1.000
_cell.angle_alpha   90.00
_cell.angle_beta   90.00
_cell.angle_gamma   90.00
#
_symmetry.space_group_name_H-M   'P 1'
#
loop_
_entity.id
_entity.type
_entity.pdbx_description
1 polymer ?
#
loop_
_entity_poly.entity_id
_entity_poly.type
_entity_poly.pdbx_seq_one_letter_code
_entity_poly.pdbx_strand_id
1 'polypeptide(L)'
;MNKILFLILFAGLVSCQLSAQELWRLPQSGTQSRVSSMENLNGIKGKGGMTNSGAKGSAFGSLKAGETKTLLDVQSSGIIRRMWFTIDNRSPEMLRGLRLRMHWDGVAQPAVDVPFGDFFCTPLGKPAAFQSALFSNPEGRSFNCYIPMPFKKGAKITLTNESGVDLSLLFFDIDFEQGNKPTADQLYFHACWHRQRETPIGQDLEILPLIRGKGRFLGTSVGVNANPVYESTWWGEGEVKMYIDGDKDHPTINGTGAEDYIGTGWGEGSFAHQYQGCLLADGKEKQYAFYRFHIPDPIWFDHDFKATIQEIGGGMTPVVKDLLAKGITLKPVSLASGKKGFR
;
A
#
# COMPACT_ATOMS: atom_id res chain seq x y z
N MET A 1 21.29 57.31 35.70
CA MET A 1 20.79 57.32 34.31
C MET A 1 20.99 55.91 33.72
N ASN A 2 19.98 55.05 33.85
CA ASN A 2 20.05 53.68 33.40
C ASN A 2 19.44 53.59 32.00
N LYS A 3 20.28 53.17 31.05
CA LYS A 3 19.80 52.85 29.67
C LYS A 3 19.38 51.39 29.65
N ILE A 4 18.08 51.15 29.57
CA ILE A 4 17.50 49.84 29.33
C ILE A 4 17.58 49.56 27.83
N LEU A 5 18.37 48.55 27.47
CA LEU A 5 18.52 48.06 26.12
C LEU A 5 17.39 47.04 25.86
N PHE A 6 16.41 47.42 25.03
CA PHE A 6 15.38 46.47 24.55
C PHE A 6 15.98 45.58 23.47
N LEU A 7 16.20 44.31 23.80
CA LEU A 7 16.53 43.27 22.81
C LEU A 7 15.23 42.74 22.23
N ILE A 8 14.90 43.13 21.01
CA ILE A 8 13.78 42.58 20.26
C ILE A 8 14.27 41.22 19.70
N LEU A 9 13.81 40.15 20.33
CA LEU A 9 13.99 38.78 19.84
C LEU A 9 12.99 38.59 18.64
N PHE A 10 13.50 38.64 17.43
CA PHE A 10 12.73 38.23 16.23
C PHE A 10 12.63 36.72 16.25
N ALA A 11 11.60 36.16 16.90
CA ALA A 11 11.23 34.78 16.77
C ALA A 11 10.65 34.58 15.37
N GLY A 12 11.46 34.10 14.45
CA GLY A 12 11.01 33.63 13.16
C GLY A 12 10.03 32.47 13.35
N LEU A 13 8.75 32.75 13.26
CA LEU A 13 7.71 31.75 13.11
C LEU A 13 7.96 31.04 11.76
N VAL A 14 8.67 29.93 11.79
CA VAL A 14 8.62 28.95 10.73
C VAL A 14 7.22 28.34 10.82
N SER A 15 6.27 28.92 10.13
CA SER A 15 4.99 28.30 9.88
C SER A 15 5.25 27.02 9.07
N CYS A 16 5.22 25.86 9.70
CA CYS A 16 4.99 24.59 9.02
C CYS A 16 3.64 24.71 8.31
N GLN A 17 3.67 25.16 7.06
CA GLN A 17 2.50 25.06 6.19
C GLN A 17 2.32 23.58 5.91
N LEU A 18 1.37 22.94 6.59
CA LEU A 18 0.66 21.79 6.05
C LEU A 18 0.11 22.26 4.72
N SER A 19 0.77 21.91 3.62
CA SER A 19 0.27 22.20 2.27
C SER A 19 -0.92 21.31 1.99
N ALA A 20 -2.08 21.62 2.58
CA ALA A 20 -3.33 21.36 1.90
C ALA A 20 -3.21 22.10 0.56
N GLN A 21 -3.35 21.39 -0.56
CA GLN A 21 -3.30 22.00 -1.87
C GLN A 21 -4.28 23.17 -1.87
N GLU A 22 -3.77 24.40 -1.95
CA GLU A 22 -4.62 25.60 -1.94
C GLU A 22 -5.37 25.64 -3.27
N LEU A 23 -6.62 25.20 -3.25
CA LEU A 23 -7.47 25.00 -4.45
C LEU A 23 -7.63 26.26 -5.31
N TRP A 24 -7.37 27.43 -4.74
CA TRP A 24 -7.47 28.74 -5.40
C TRP A 24 -6.15 29.26 -5.98
N ARG A 25 -5.03 28.55 -5.80
CA ARG A 25 -3.75 28.95 -6.36
C ARG A 25 -3.54 28.35 -7.75
N LEU A 26 -3.00 29.14 -8.65
CA LEU A 26 -2.53 28.65 -9.93
C LEU A 26 -1.33 27.69 -9.71
N PRO A 27 -1.25 26.62 -10.52
CA PRO A 27 -0.10 25.71 -10.48
C PRO A 27 1.17 26.42 -10.97
N GLN A 28 2.31 25.76 -10.86
CA GLN A 28 3.55 26.23 -11.49
C GLN A 28 3.33 26.46 -13.00
N SER A 29 3.93 27.54 -13.54
CA SER A 29 3.85 27.83 -14.97
C SER A 29 4.33 26.65 -15.81
N GLY A 30 3.53 26.26 -16.80
CA GLY A 30 3.78 25.09 -17.65
C GLY A 30 3.10 23.80 -17.20
N THR A 31 2.55 23.75 -15.98
CA THR A 31 1.80 22.57 -15.51
C THR A 31 0.51 22.40 -16.32
N GLN A 32 0.26 21.19 -16.76
CA GLN A 32 -0.89 20.83 -17.59
C GLN A 32 -1.56 19.56 -17.05
N SER A 33 -2.87 19.61 -16.81
CA SER A 33 -3.66 18.44 -16.44
C SER A 33 -3.87 17.50 -17.63
N ARG A 34 -3.76 16.21 -17.40
CA ARG A 34 -3.91 15.12 -18.38
C ARG A 34 -4.59 13.93 -17.75
N VAL A 35 -5.23 13.15 -18.59
CA VAL A 35 -5.77 11.81 -18.25
C VAL A 35 -5.37 10.83 -19.33
N SER A 36 -4.73 9.72 -18.97
CA SER A 36 -4.57 8.57 -19.84
C SER A 36 -5.72 7.60 -19.63
N SER A 37 -6.39 7.21 -20.70
CA SER A 37 -7.51 6.28 -20.69
C SER A 37 -7.52 5.45 -21.98
N MET A 38 -8.46 4.50 -22.12
CA MET A 38 -8.61 3.75 -23.36
C MET A 38 -8.97 4.63 -24.57
N GLU A 39 -9.64 5.75 -24.37
CA GLU A 39 -9.96 6.69 -25.45
C GLU A 39 -8.79 7.60 -25.83
N ASN A 40 -7.87 7.86 -24.91
CA ASN A 40 -6.76 8.79 -25.12
C ASN A 40 -5.54 8.33 -24.34
N LEU A 41 -4.84 7.31 -24.84
CA LEU A 41 -3.59 6.85 -24.26
C LEU A 41 -2.59 8.00 -24.17
N ASN A 42 -1.86 8.06 -23.04
CA ASN A 42 -0.87 9.09 -22.72
C ASN A 42 -1.45 10.51 -22.56
N GLY A 43 -2.76 10.68 -22.53
CA GLY A 43 -3.41 11.98 -22.29
C GLY A 43 -3.02 13.06 -23.30
N ILE A 44 -2.99 12.77 -24.60
CA ILE A 44 -2.57 13.70 -25.63
C ILE A 44 -3.55 14.87 -25.69
N LYS A 45 -3.02 16.10 -25.64
CA LYS A 45 -3.83 17.33 -25.63
C LYS A 45 -4.79 17.41 -26.83
N GLY A 46 -6.08 17.60 -26.57
CA GLY A 46 -7.11 17.76 -27.60
C GLY A 46 -7.42 16.47 -28.38
N LYS A 47 -7.04 15.28 -27.86
CA LYS A 47 -7.27 13.99 -28.53
C LYS A 47 -8.28 13.09 -27.79
N GLY A 48 -8.90 13.56 -26.74
CA GLY A 48 -10.02 12.85 -26.09
C GLY A 48 -11.31 12.99 -26.91
N GLY A 49 -12.19 11.96 -26.88
CA GLY A 49 -13.50 11.98 -27.52
C GLY A 49 -13.47 12.06 -29.07
N MET A 50 -12.41 11.61 -29.71
CA MET A 50 -12.25 11.68 -31.17
C MET A 50 -13.10 10.64 -31.93
N THR A 51 -13.45 9.55 -31.27
CA THR A 51 -14.26 8.48 -31.87
C THR A 51 -15.75 8.78 -31.67
N ASN A 52 -16.60 8.13 -32.48
CA ASN A 52 -18.05 8.20 -32.37
C ASN A 52 -18.61 9.63 -32.38
N SER A 53 -18.06 10.50 -33.23
CA SER A 53 -18.50 11.92 -33.43
C SER A 53 -18.53 12.73 -32.12
N GLY A 54 -17.60 12.48 -31.20
CA GLY A 54 -17.51 13.16 -29.90
C GLY A 54 -18.41 12.58 -28.82
N ALA A 55 -19.19 11.55 -29.11
CA ALA A 55 -19.94 10.78 -28.13
C ALA A 55 -19.02 9.76 -27.45
N LYS A 56 -19.57 8.90 -26.58
CA LYS A 56 -18.82 7.83 -25.93
C LYS A 56 -18.19 6.89 -26.96
N GLY A 57 -16.88 6.87 -27.06
CA GLY A 57 -16.10 6.05 -28.00
C GLY A 57 -15.57 4.78 -27.34
N SER A 58 -14.27 4.54 -27.48
CA SER A 58 -13.58 3.34 -26.95
C SER A 58 -13.33 3.44 -25.44
N ALA A 59 -14.39 3.31 -24.62
CA ALA A 59 -14.30 3.50 -23.18
C ALA A 59 -13.55 2.39 -22.45
N PHE A 60 -13.40 1.21 -23.07
CA PHE A 60 -12.74 0.03 -22.49
C PHE A 60 -11.90 -0.73 -23.51
N GLY A 61 -11.06 -1.60 -23.01
CA GLY A 61 -10.33 -2.59 -23.80
C GLY A 61 -10.37 -3.96 -23.14
N SER A 62 -9.82 -4.95 -23.82
CA SER A 62 -9.54 -6.27 -23.26
C SER A 62 -8.06 -6.43 -22.99
N LEU A 63 -7.70 -7.46 -22.21
CA LEU A 63 -6.32 -7.85 -21.97
C LEU A 63 -6.25 -9.38 -21.99
N LYS A 64 -5.71 -9.94 -23.06
CA LYS A 64 -5.61 -11.39 -23.23
C LYS A 64 -4.63 -12.01 -22.23
N ALA A 65 -4.80 -13.29 -21.96
CA ALA A 65 -3.82 -14.06 -21.21
C ALA A 65 -2.41 -13.93 -21.85
N GLY A 66 -1.41 -13.60 -21.05
CA GLY A 66 -0.04 -13.33 -21.48
C GLY A 66 0.21 -11.95 -22.11
N GLU A 67 -0.84 -11.16 -22.37
CA GLU A 67 -0.70 -9.82 -22.94
C GLU A 67 -0.22 -8.80 -21.92
N THR A 68 0.62 -7.86 -22.38
CA THR A 68 0.98 -6.64 -21.63
C THR A 68 0.44 -5.42 -22.35
N LYS A 69 -0.33 -4.61 -21.64
CA LYS A 69 -0.85 -3.33 -22.13
C LYS A 69 -0.12 -2.17 -21.45
N THR A 70 0.37 -1.22 -22.25
CA THR A 70 0.87 0.06 -21.76
C THR A 70 -0.32 0.97 -21.50
N LEU A 71 -0.44 1.43 -20.24
CA LEU A 71 -1.52 2.31 -19.79
C LEU A 71 -1.08 3.78 -19.78
N LEU A 72 0.21 4.04 -19.60
CA LEU A 72 0.84 5.35 -19.66
C LEU A 72 2.27 5.19 -20.13
N ASP A 73 2.72 6.05 -21.06
CA ASP A 73 4.13 6.19 -21.44
C ASP A 73 4.35 7.65 -21.87
N VAL A 74 4.88 8.45 -20.94
CA VAL A 74 5.09 9.89 -21.16
C VAL A 74 6.55 10.28 -20.86
N GLN A 75 7.07 11.20 -21.68
CA GLN A 75 8.43 11.71 -21.62
C GLN A 75 8.41 13.20 -21.26
N SER A 76 8.12 13.47 -19.99
CA SER A 76 8.12 14.80 -19.39
C SER A 76 8.28 14.68 -17.88
N SER A 77 8.49 15.77 -17.17
CA SER A 77 8.28 15.79 -15.72
C SER A 77 6.78 15.81 -15.40
N GLY A 78 6.40 15.31 -14.23
CA GLY A 78 5.00 15.30 -13.83
C GLY A 78 4.74 14.65 -12.48
N ILE A 79 3.46 14.54 -12.15
CA ILE A 79 2.97 13.85 -10.94
C ILE A 79 1.69 13.11 -11.30
N ILE A 80 1.66 11.79 -11.12
CA ILE A 80 0.40 11.06 -11.13
C ILE A 80 -0.37 11.44 -9.87
N ARG A 81 -1.64 11.80 -10.02
CA ARG A 81 -2.49 12.26 -8.93
C ARG A 81 -3.53 11.24 -8.50
N ARG A 82 -4.04 10.48 -9.48
CA ARG A 82 -5.06 9.46 -9.24
C ARG A 82 -4.93 8.35 -10.27
N MET A 83 -5.22 7.14 -9.85
CA MET A 83 -5.45 6.00 -10.74
C MET A 83 -6.81 5.42 -10.40
N TRP A 84 -7.62 5.15 -11.40
CA TRP A 84 -8.91 4.46 -11.27
C TRP A 84 -8.97 3.29 -12.24
N PHE A 85 -9.52 2.19 -11.76
CA PHE A 85 -9.75 1.00 -12.58
C PHE A 85 -11.10 0.36 -12.24
N THR A 86 -11.71 -0.28 -13.24
CA THR A 86 -12.70 -1.33 -13.02
C THR A 86 -12.54 -2.42 -14.06
N ILE A 87 -12.83 -3.65 -13.66
CA ILE A 87 -12.67 -4.86 -14.47
C ILE A 87 -13.89 -5.76 -14.26
N ASP A 88 -14.25 -6.56 -15.28
CA ASP A 88 -15.39 -7.48 -15.21
C ASP A 88 -15.09 -8.73 -14.36
N ASN A 89 -13.89 -9.29 -14.45
CA ASN A 89 -13.48 -10.44 -13.64
C ASN A 89 -12.66 -9.99 -12.42
N ARG A 90 -13.22 -10.16 -11.23
CA ARG A 90 -12.59 -9.83 -9.93
C ARG A 90 -12.36 -11.07 -9.07
N SER A 91 -12.21 -12.23 -9.70
CA SER A 91 -11.82 -13.45 -8.98
C SER A 91 -10.42 -13.29 -8.33
N PRO A 92 -10.13 -14.02 -7.25
CA PRO A 92 -8.80 -14.02 -6.63
C PRO A 92 -7.68 -14.32 -7.62
N GLU A 93 -7.91 -15.24 -8.58
CA GLU A 93 -6.95 -15.63 -9.62
C GLU A 93 -6.66 -14.46 -10.55
N MET A 94 -7.69 -13.74 -11.01
CA MET A 94 -7.53 -12.58 -11.89
C MET A 94 -6.84 -11.44 -11.14
N LEU A 95 -7.31 -11.09 -9.94
CA LEU A 95 -6.74 -9.99 -9.15
C LEU A 95 -5.26 -10.23 -8.80
N ARG A 96 -4.88 -11.48 -8.55
CA ARG A 96 -3.49 -11.86 -8.29
C ARG A 96 -2.68 -12.05 -9.58
N GLY A 97 -3.30 -12.49 -10.66
CA GLY A 97 -2.67 -12.74 -11.95
C GLY A 97 -2.48 -11.50 -12.82
N LEU A 98 -3.14 -10.38 -12.52
CA LEU A 98 -2.84 -9.09 -13.14
C LEU A 98 -1.61 -8.48 -12.46
N ARG A 99 -0.56 -8.23 -13.23
CA ARG A 99 0.71 -7.67 -12.74
C ARG A 99 0.86 -6.21 -13.14
N LEU A 100 0.87 -5.31 -12.16
CA LEU A 100 1.05 -3.87 -12.34
C LEU A 100 2.52 -3.50 -12.19
N ARG A 101 3.08 -2.83 -13.22
CA ARG A 101 4.45 -2.30 -13.17
C ARG A 101 4.46 -0.81 -13.44
N MET A 102 5.33 -0.09 -12.71
CA MET A 102 5.57 1.33 -12.91
C MET A 102 7.07 1.60 -12.96
N HIS A 103 7.48 2.41 -13.94
CA HIS A 103 8.87 2.82 -14.16
C HIS A 103 8.93 4.34 -14.16
N TRP A 104 9.94 4.88 -13.50
CA TRP A 104 10.20 6.30 -13.46
C TRP A 104 11.49 6.63 -14.24
N ASP A 105 11.45 7.74 -14.98
CA ASP A 105 12.62 8.37 -15.61
C ASP A 105 13.44 7.47 -16.54
N GLY A 106 12.80 6.47 -17.14
CA GLY A 106 13.46 5.55 -18.07
C GLY A 106 14.33 4.46 -17.41
N VAL A 107 14.27 4.33 -16.08
CA VAL A 107 14.96 3.24 -15.36
C VAL A 107 14.36 1.90 -15.76
N ALA A 108 15.19 0.95 -16.16
CA ALA A 108 14.73 -0.37 -16.63
C ALA A 108 14.09 -1.20 -15.50
N GLN A 109 14.65 -1.12 -14.28
CA GLN A 109 14.08 -1.80 -13.12
C GLN A 109 12.79 -1.09 -12.69
N PRO A 110 11.65 -1.80 -12.59
CA PRO A 110 10.42 -1.19 -12.12
C PRO A 110 10.52 -0.74 -10.65
N ALA A 111 9.99 0.43 -10.37
CA ALA A 111 9.82 0.94 -9.00
C ALA A 111 8.61 0.31 -8.31
N VAL A 112 7.65 -0.15 -9.09
CA VAL A 112 6.48 -0.92 -8.65
C VAL A 112 6.39 -2.16 -9.52
N ASP A 113 6.32 -3.35 -8.90
CA ASP A 113 6.12 -4.64 -9.57
C ASP A 113 5.34 -5.55 -8.63
N VAL A 114 4.00 -5.49 -8.73
CA VAL A 114 3.10 -6.06 -7.75
C VAL A 114 1.83 -6.64 -8.40
N PRO A 115 1.16 -7.61 -7.77
CA PRO A 115 -0.17 -8.01 -8.19
C PRO A 115 -1.16 -6.86 -8.05
N PHE A 116 -2.07 -6.73 -9.01
CA PHE A 116 -3.05 -5.66 -9.07
C PHE A 116 -3.95 -5.60 -7.83
N GLY A 117 -4.53 -6.73 -7.43
CA GLY A 117 -5.41 -6.76 -6.26
C GLY A 117 -4.69 -6.38 -4.97
N ASP A 118 -3.46 -6.86 -4.79
CA ASP A 118 -2.64 -6.54 -3.61
C ASP A 118 -2.28 -5.06 -3.55
N PHE A 119 -1.98 -4.44 -4.70
CA PHE A 119 -1.72 -2.99 -4.77
C PHE A 119 -2.91 -2.17 -4.27
N PHE A 120 -4.12 -2.59 -4.58
CA PHE A 120 -5.37 -1.92 -4.18
C PHE A 120 -5.97 -2.49 -2.88
N CYS A 121 -5.14 -2.94 -1.95
CA CYS A 121 -5.55 -3.42 -0.62
C CYS A 121 -6.51 -4.63 -0.65
N THR A 122 -6.33 -5.52 -1.62
CA THR A 122 -7.12 -6.75 -1.74
C THR A 122 -6.20 -7.99 -1.71
N PRO A 123 -5.39 -8.18 -0.65
CA PRO A 123 -4.28 -9.14 -0.65
C PRO A 123 -4.71 -10.61 -0.69
N LEU A 124 -5.96 -10.93 -0.35
CA LEU A 124 -6.53 -12.28 -0.46
C LEU A 124 -7.49 -12.43 -1.66
N GLY A 125 -7.53 -11.45 -2.57
CA GLY A 125 -8.40 -11.48 -3.74
C GLY A 125 -9.90 -11.39 -3.42
N LYS A 126 -10.26 -10.92 -2.23
CA LYS A 126 -11.64 -10.69 -1.78
C LYS A 126 -11.91 -9.18 -1.67
N PRO A 127 -12.44 -8.53 -2.71
CA PRO A 127 -12.70 -7.09 -2.68
C PRO A 127 -13.75 -6.73 -1.62
N ALA A 128 -13.49 -5.65 -0.88
CA ALA A 128 -14.43 -5.05 0.06
C ALA A 128 -14.65 -3.58 -0.28
N ALA A 129 -15.82 -3.06 0.04
CA ALA A 129 -16.08 -1.63 -0.07
C ALA A 129 -15.37 -0.88 1.06
N PHE A 130 -14.52 0.11 0.71
CA PHE A 130 -13.83 0.93 1.70
C PHE A 130 -13.39 2.28 1.14
N GLN A 131 -13.02 3.17 2.07
CA GLN A 131 -12.40 4.44 1.79
C GLN A 131 -11.23 4.67 2.75
N SER A 132 -10.12 5.17 2.22
CA SER A 132 -8.97 5.59 3.02
C SER A 132 -8.32 6.82 2.40
N ALA A 133 -7.26 7.34 3.03
CA ALA A 133 -6.53 8.49 2.50
C ALA A 133 -5.78 8.19 1.19
N LEU A 134 -5.36 6.95 0.96
CA LEU A 134 -4.53 6.58 -0.20
C LEU A 134 -5.24 5.69 -1.20
N PHE A 135 -6.24 4.92 -0.77
CA PHE A 135 -6.98 3.99 -1.63
C PHE A 135 -8.47 4.01 -1.33
N SER A 136 -9.27 3.69 -2.31
CA SER A 136 -10.68 3.38 -2.09
C SER A 136 -11.19 2.34 -3.09
N ASN A 137 -12.20 1.60 -2.68
CA ASN A 137 -12.95 0.69 -3.53
C ASN A 137 -14.44 0.86 -3.23
N PRO A 138 -15.08 1.92 -3.75
CA PRO A 138 -16.51 2.12 -3.58
C PRO A 138 -17.29 0.92 -4.09
N GLU A 139 -18.24 0.44 -3.30
CA GLU A 139 -19.10 -0.71 -3.63
C GLU A 139 -18.36 -2.04 -3.88
N GLY A 140 -17.03 -2.15 -3.62
CA GLY A 140 -16.25 -3.37 -3.89
C GLY A 140 -16.02 -3.67 -5.38
N ARG A 141 -16.23 -2.71 -6.28
CA ARG A 141 -16.22 -2.93 -7.74
C ARG A 141 -15.22 -2.09 -8.51
N SER A 142 -14.59 -1.12 -7.89
CA SER A 142 -13.60 -0.24 -8.51
C SER A 142 -12.38 -0.07 -7.62
N PHE A 143 -11.27 0.28 -8.22
CA PHE A 143 -9.98 0.35 -7.56
C PHE A 143 -9.41 1.76 -7.77
N ASN A 144 -9.24 2.52 -6.69
CA ASN A 144 -8.71 3.87 -6.73
C ASN A 144 -7.42 3.96 -5.92
N CYS A 145 -6.45 4.71 -6.44
CA CYS A 145 -5.24 5.10 -5.75
C CYS A 145 -5.08 6.61 -5.85
N TYR A 146 -4.82 7.28 -4.72
CA TYR A 146 -4.65 8.73 -4.61
C TYR A 146 -3.22 9.10 -4.16
N ILE A 147 -2.29 8.15 -4.17
CA ILE A 147 -0.90 8.42 -3.85
C ILE A 147 -0.31 9.32 -4.93
N PRO A 148 0.22 10.51 -4.56
CA PRO A 148 0.97 11.32 -5.51
C PRO A 148 2.27 10.60 -5.90
N MET A 149 2.50 10.39 -7.20
CA MET A 149 3.68 9.70 -7.72
C MET A 149 4.45 10.63 -8.66
N PRO A 150 5.42 11.40 -8.14
CA PRO A 150 6.21 12.32 -8.95
C PRO A 150 7.22 11.59 -9.84
N PHE A 151 7.51 12.18 -11.00
CA PHE A 151 8.57 11.76 -11.91
C PHE A 151 9.25 12.98 -12.57
N LYS A 152 10.56 12.88 -12.87
CA LYS A 152 11.36 14.03 -13.32
C LYS A 152 11.56 14.09 -14.83
N LYS A 153 11.53 12.94 -15.51
CA LYS A 153 11.80 12.83 -16.96
C LYS A 153 10.78 12.01 -17.71
N GLY A 154 10.11 11.07 -17.04
CA GLY A 154 9.11 10.22 -17.66
C GLY A 154 8.49 9.22 -16.71
N ALA A 155 7.32 8.74 -17.10
CA ALA A 155 6.58 7.69 -16.38
C ALA A 155 6.06 6.66 -17.38
N LYS A 156 6.24 5.37 -17.05
CA LYS A 156 5.64 4.26 -17.81
C LYS A 156 4.92 3.34 -16.86
N ILE A 157 3.65 3.06 -17.17
CA ILE A 157 2.80 2.13 -16.42
C ILE A 157 2.28 1.05 -17.36
N THR A 158 2.43 -0.20 -16.96
CA THR A 158 1.97 -1.37 -17.72
C THR A 158 1.14 -2.29 -16.84
N LEU A 159 0.20 -2.99 -17.45
CA LEU A 159 -0.57 -4.07 -16.86
C LEU A 159 -0.38 -5.34 -17.71
N THR A 160 0.09 -6.42 -17.10
CA THR A 160 0.27 -7.73 -17.73
C THR A 160 -0.74 -8.70 -17.16
N ASN A 161 -1.40 -9.47 -18.02
CA ASN A 161 -2.30 -10.52 -17.58
C ASN A 161 -1.57 -11.87 -17.51
N GLU A 162 -1.18 -12.27 -16.30
CA GLU A 162 -0.54 -13.56 -16.00
C GLU A 162 -1.55 -14.59 -15.42
N SER A 163 -2.88 -14.30 -15.44
CA SER A 163 -3.91 -15.15 -14.81
C SER A 163 -4.23 -16.44 -15.57
N GLY A 164 -3.81 -16.52 -16.84
CA GLY A 164 -4.11 -17.66 -17.71
C GLY A 164 -5.48 -17.62 -18.40
N VAL A 165 -6.33 -16.61 -18.09
CA VAL A 165 -7.63 -16.39 -18.76
C VAL A 165 -7.75 -14.94 -19.24
N ASP A 166 -8.50 -14.72 -20.29
CA ASP A 166 -8.70 -13.37 -20.85
C ASP A 166 -9.49 -12.48 -19.90
N LEU A 167 -9.10 -11.22 -19.80
CA LEU A 167 -9.88 -10.15 -19.20
C LEU A 167 -10.64 -9.42 -20.30
N SER A 168 -11.97 -9.52 -20.30
CA SER A 168 -12.79 -8.99 -21.39
C SER A 168 -13.00 -7.49 -21.29
N LEU A 169 -13.16 -6.96 -20.07
CA LEU A 169 -13.42 -5.53 -19.86
C LEU A 169 -12.42 -4.95 -18.88
N LEU A 170 -11.59 -4.07 -19.39
CA LEU A 170 -10.67 -3.24 -18.62
C LEU A 170 -10.99 -1.76 -18.89
N PHE A 171 -11.37 -1.04 -17.84
CA PHE A 171 -11.54 0.40 -17.86
C PHE A 171 -10.47 1.01 -16.95
N PHE A 172 -9.89 2.13 -17.32
CA PHE A 172 -8.97 2.86 -16.45
C PHE A 172 -8.91 4.35 -16.79
N ASP A 173 -8.58 5.13 -15.77
CA ASP A 173 -8.13 6.51 -15.86
C ASP A 173 -6.86 6.67 -15.01
N ILE A 174 -5.84 7.29 -15.59
CA ILE A 174 -4.64 7.73 -14.89
C ILE A 174 -4.58 9.25 -15.03
N ASP A 175 -4.97 9.94 -13.96
CA ASP A 175 -4.94 11.40 -13.89
C ASP A 175 -3.55 11.86 -13.48
N PHE A 176 -2.97 12.75 -14.25
CA PHE A 176 -1.64 13.29 -13.98
C PHE A 176 -1.47 14.73 -14.40
N GLU A 177 -0.52 15.39 -13.79
CA GLU A 177 0.02 16.68 -14.21
C GLU A 177 1.32 16.44 -14.94
N GLN A 178 1.56 17.16 -16.01
CA GLN A 178 2.85 17.18 -16.70
C GLN A 178 3.41 18.59 -16.78
N GLY A 179 4.74 18.70 -16.93
CA GLY A 179 5.45 19.99 -17.02
C GLY A 179 5.77 20.61 -15.66
N ASN A 180 5.50 19.89 -14.55
CA ASN A 180 5.92 20.34 -13.22
C ASN A 180 7.45 20.42 -13.15
N LYS A 181 7.98 21.47 -12.52
CA LYS A 181 9.43 21.56 -12.26
C LYS A 181 9.80 20.64 -11.11
N PRO A 182 10.69 19.63 -11.35
CA PRO A 182 11.16 18.76 -10.28
C PRO A 182 11.91 19.54 -9.21
N THR A 183 11.75 19.15 -7.94
CA THR A 183 12.53 19.67 -6.81
C THR A 183 13.59 18.66 -6.34
N ALA A 184 14.60 19.14 -5.63
CA ALA A 184 15.70 18.28 -5.17
C ALA A 184 15.25 17.27 -4.09
N ASP A 185 14.26 17.65 -3.29
CA ASP A 185 13.67 16.88 -2.19
C ASP A 185 12.53 15.94 -2.63
N GLN A 186 12.26 15.86 -3.93
CA GLN A 186 11.20 15.03 -4.47
C GLN A 186 11.55 13.54 -4.38
N LEU A 187 10.72 12.77 -3.67
CA LEU A 187 10.82 11.31 -3.56
C LEU A 187 10.07 10.64 -4.72
N TYR A 188 10.52 9.43 -5.08
CA TYR A 188 9.81 8.55 -6.01
C TYR A 188 8.96 7.54 -5.23
N PHE A 189 7.81 7.19 -5.78
CA PHE A 189 7.00 6.13 -5.23
C PHE A 189 7.54 4.76 -5.61
N HIS A 190 7.66 3.87 -4.62
CA HIS A 190 8.03 2.48 -4.77
C HIS A 190 7.03 1.59 -4.05
N ALA A 191 6.79 0.40 -4.56
CA ALA A 191 6.05 -0.64 -3.88
C ALA A 191 6.67 -2.01 -4.15
N CYS A 192 6.70 -2.85 -3.13
CA CYS A 192 7.08 -4.25 -3.23
C CYS A 192 5.93 -5.16 -2.79
N TRP A 193 5.99 -6.39 -3.23
CA TRP A 193 5.06 -7.43 -2.83
C TRP A 193 5.83 -8.67 -2.39
N HIS A 194 5.37 -9.27 -1.31
CA HIS A 194 5.94 -10.49 -0.75
C HIS A 194 4.84 -11.46 -0.33
N ARG A 195 5.12 -12.76 -0.43
CA ARG A 195 4.21 -13.81 0.01
C ARG A 195 5.01 -14.98 0.60
N GLN A 196 4.59 -15.44 1.76
CA GLN A 196 4.95 -16.74 2.31
C GLN A 196 3.74 -17.66 2.27
N ARG A 197 3.95 -18.92 1.88
CA ARG A 197 2.91 -19.97 1.94
C ARG A 197 2.87 -20.62 3.30
N GLU A 198 4.04 -20.88 3.85
CA GLU A 198 4.25 -21.46 5.16
C GLU A 198 5.26 -20.59 5.88
N THR A 199 4.91 -20.19 7.08
CA THR A 199 5.75 -19.33 7.88
C THR A 199 6.67 -20.21 8.73
N PRO A 200 8.01 -20.08 8.62
CA PRO A 200 8.92 -20.83 9.48
C PRO A 200 8.75 -20.42 10.94
N ILE A 201 8.56 -21.40 11.82
CA ILE A 201 8.34 -21.14 13.24
C ILE A 201 9.49 -20.31 13.83
N GLY A 202 9.14 -19.16 14.41
CA GLY A 202 10.07 -18.24 15.06
C GLY A 202 10.83 -17.34 14.10
N GLN A 203 10.35 -17.15 12.88
CA GLN A 203 10.79 -16.12 11.95
C GLN A 203 9.66 -15.12 11.72
N ASP A 204 10.02 -13.85 11.59
CA ASP A 204 9.07 -12.81 11.23
C ASP A 204 8.83 -12.81 9.71
N LEU A 205 7.62 -12.45 9.28
CA LEU A 205 7.36 -12.11 7.87
C LEU A 205 7.98 -10.75 7.56
N GLU A 206 8.76 -10.66 6.49
CA GLU A 206 9.23 -9.36 5.99
C GLU A 206 8.10 -8.65 5.24
N ILE A 207 7.54 -7.58 5.84
CA ILE A 207 6.61 -6.67 5.16
C ILE A 207 7.36 -5.88 4.08
N LEU A 208 8.53 -5.34 4.45
CA LEU A 208 9.47 -4.69 3.55
C LEU A 208 10.88 -5.20 3.86
N PRO A 209 11.57 -5.85 2.90
CA PRO A 209 12.94 -6.27 3.10
C PRO A 209 13.85 -5.06 3.31
N LEU A 210 15.09 -5.30 3.80
CA LEU A 210 16.04 -4.21 4.01
C LEU A 210 16.29 -3.45 2.70
N ILE A 211 15.87 -2.19 2.68
CA ILE A 211 16.15 -1.24 1.61
C ILE A 211 17.20 -0.24 2.06
N ARG A 212 17.98 0.31 1.13
CA ARG A 212 18.98 1.35 1.39
C ARG A 212 18.65 2.61 0.63
N GLY A 213 18.83 3.74 1.28
CA GLY A 213 18.53 5.06 0.74
C GLY A 213 17.86 5.94 1.77
N LYS A 214 17.33 7.07 1.30
CA LYS A 214 16.58 8.03 2.11
C LYS A 214 15.13 8.04 1.65
N GLY A 215 14.20 7.99 2.59
CA GLY A 215 12.79 7.96 2.21
C GLY A 215 11.81 8.00 3.36
N ARG A 216 10.58 7.63 3.02
CA ARG A 216 9.46 7.53 3.94
C ARG A 216 8.70 6.22 3.70
N PHE A 217 8.48 5.44 4.72
CA PHE A 217 7.58 4.29 4.65
C PHE A 217 6.13 4.77 4.74
N LEU A 218 5.37 4.59 3.66
CA LEU A 218 3.97 5.03 3.61
C LEU A 218 3.01 4.07 4.31
N GLY A 219 3.36 2.79 4.37
CA GLY A 219 2.49 1.79 4.97
C GLY A 219 2.45 0.47 4.22
N THR A 220 1.51 -0.38 4.60
CA THR A 220 1.36 -1.72 4.06
C THR A 220 -0.09 -2.16 4.03
N SER A 221 -0.38 -3.16 3.18
CA SER A 221 -1.58 -3.98 3.22
C SER A 221 -1.16 -5.44 3.36
N VAL A 222 -1.73 -6.15 4.32
CA VAL A 222 -1.35 -7.52 4.70
C VAL A 222 -2.56 -8.43 4.59
N GLY A 223 -2.37 -9.61 4.01
CA GLY A 223 -3.36 -10.69 4.00
C GLY A 223 -2.86 -11.90 4.78
N VAL A 224 -3.70 -12.42 5.64
CA VAL A 224 -3.41 -13.57 6.50
C VAL A 224 -4.38 -14.70 6.23
N ASN A 225 -3.85 -15.90 5.97
CA ASN A 225 -4.57 -17.16 6.09
C ASN A 225 -4.01 -17.89 7.31
N ALA A 226 -4.65 -17.75 8.46
CA ALA A 226 -4.19 -18.41 9.66
C ALA A 226 -4.42 -19.94 9.54
N ASN A 227 -3.41 -20.73 9.91
CA ASN A 227 -3.47 -22.17 9.76
C ASN A 227 -4.55 -22.76 10.66
N PRO A 228 -5.57 -23.47 10.13
CA PRO A 228 -6.66 -24.02 10.92
C PRO A 228 -6.22 -25.06 11.94
N VAL A 229 -5.02 -25.62 11.81
CA VAL A 229 -4.46 -26.58 12.79
C VAL A 229 -4.35 -26.02 14.20
N TYR A 230 -4.23 -24.69 14.33
CA TYR A 230 -4.16 -23.99 15.61
C TYR A 230 -5.52 -23.69 16.24
N GLU A 231 -6.59 -24.21 15.65
CA GLU A 231 -7.97 -24.23 16.17
C GLU A 231 -8.48 -22.85 16.68
N SER A 232 -8.83 -22.79 17.98
CA SER A 232 -9.38 -21.58 18.59
C SER A 232 -8.35 -20.58 19.11
N THR A 233 -7.05 -20.77 18.82
CA THR A 233 -6.05 -19.77 19.20
C THR A 233 -6.20 -18.50 18.38
N TRP A 234 -5.86 -17.37 18.99
CA TRP A 234 -5.71 -16.11 18.29
C TRP A 234 -4.38 -16.09 17.52
N TRP A 235 -4.38 -15.63 16.28
CA TRP A 235 -3.18 -15.62 15.42
C TRP A 235 -2.35 -14.33 15.53
N GLY A 236 -2.96 -13.22 15.95
CA GLY A 236 -2.46 -11.86 15.73
C GLY A 236 -1.75 -11.22 16.93
N GLU A 237 -1.08 -11.99 17.79
CA GLU A 237 -0.26 -11.45 18.89
C GLU A 237 1.08 -10.87 18.41
N GLY A 238 1.43 -11.06 17.13
CA GLY A 238 2.71 -10.71 16.58
C GLY A 238 2.89 -9.21 16.35
N GLU A 239 3.98 -8.65 16.86
CA GLU A 239 4.33 -7.24 16.74
C GLU A 239 4.78 -6.88 15.33
N VAL A 240 4.37 -5.70 14.83
CA VAL A 240 5.04 -5.05 13.70
C VAL A 240 6.29 -4.35 14.21
N LYS A 241 7.42 -4.59 13.55
CA LYS A 241 8.74 -4.06 13.91
C LYS A 241 9.32 -3.26 12.76
N MET A 242 9.88 -2.09 13.06
CA MET A 242 10.51 -1.22 12.07
C MET A 242 11.94 -0.90 12.50
N TYR A 243 12.88 -1.34 11.66
CA TYR A 243 14.31 -1.15 11.82
C TYR A 243 14.74 0.04 10.98
N ILE A 244 15.33 1.04 11.59
CA ILE A 244 15.62 2.34 11.00
C ILE A 244 17.10 2.67 11.17
N ASP A 245 17.74 3.09 10.06
CA ASP A 245 19.07 3.71 10.06
C ASP A 245 20.15 2.93 10.83
N GLY A 246 20.29 1.65 10.48
CA GLY A 246 21.33 0.79 11.01
C GLY A 246 20.92 -0.08 12.19
N ASP A 247 19.66 -0.08 12.57
CA ASP A 247 19.14 -1.03 13.57
C ASP A 247 19.40 -2.47 13.14
N LYS A 248 19.82 -3.34 14.07
CA LYS A 248 20.15 -4.74 13.79
C LYS A 248 19.32 -5.71 14.63
N ASP A 249 19.62 -5.76 15.92
CA ASP A 249 19.05 -6.75 16.84
C ASP A 249 17.68 -6.32 17.38
N HIS A 250 17.47 -5.00 17.50
CA HIS A 250 16.25 -4.42 18.03
C HIS A 250 15.75 -3.32 17.11
N PRO A 251 14.42 -3.23 16.88
CA PRO A 251 13.83 -2.17 16.08
C PRO A 251 13.73 -0.85 16.86
N THR A 252 13.77 0.26 16.15
CA THR A 252 13.44 1.58 16.72
C THR A 252 11.94 1.70 17.03
N ILE A 253 11.08 1.09 16.22
CA ILE A 253 9.62 1.12 16.43
C ILE A 253 9.10 -0.31 16.48
N ASN A 254 8.30 -0.62 17.50
CA ASN A 254 7.56 -1.86 17.60
C ASN A 254 6.19 -1.62 18.25
N GLY A 255 5.25 -2.52 17.95
CA GLY A 255 3.91 -2.57 18.53
C GLY A 255 3.80 -3.61 19.65
N THR A 256 2.58 -4.05 19.91
CA THR A 256 2.26 -5.10 20.89
C THR A 256 1.46 -6.26 20.29
N GLY A 257 0.99 -6.15 19.03
CA GLY A 257 0.25 -7.15 18.30
C GLY A 257 -0.10 -6.68 16.89
N ALA A 258 -0.78 -7.50 16.12
CA ALA A 258 -1.28 -7.12 14.80
C ALA A 258 -2.47 -6.13 14.93
N GLU A 259 -3.30 -6.32 15.95
CA GLU A 259 -4.47 -5.48 16.18
C GLU A 259 -4.13 -4.04 16.58
N ASP A 260 -3.13 -3.81 17.43
CA ASP A 260 -2.74 -2.45 17.79
C ASP A 260 -2.12 -1.70 16.60
N TYR A 261 -1.41 -2.43 15.73
CA TYR A 261 -0.87 -1.84 14.51
C TYR A 261 -1.94 -1.18 13.65
N ILE A 262 -3.13 -1.77 13.58
CA ILE A 262 -4.26 -1.20 12.83
C ILE A 262 -5.26 -0.44 13.72
N GLY A 263 -4.95 -0.24 14.99
CA GLY A 263 -5.72 0.56 15.91
C GLY A 263 -6.99 -0.11 16.47
N THR A 264 -7.02 -1.44 16.50
CA THR A 264 -8.03 -2.21 17.25
C THR A 264 -7.44 -2.73 18.57
N GLY A 265 -8.23 -3.47 19.33
CA GLY A 265 -7.81 -4.13 20.56
C GLY A 265 -8.69 -5.32 20.86
N TRP A 266 -8.11 -6.35 21.50
CA TRP A 266 -8.81 -7.58 21.86
C TRP A 266 -9.28 -8.40 20.67
N GLY A 267 -8.59 -8.30 19.52
CA GLY A 267 -8.87 -8.97 18.27
C GLY A 267 -9.18 -8.03 17.12
N GLU A 268 -9.50 -8.59 15.96
CA GLU A 268 -9.79 -7.86 14.73
C GLU A 268 -11.20 -8.12 14.23
N GLY A 269 -11.96 -7.05 13.98
CA GLY A 269 -13.24 -7.04 13.26
C GLY A 269 -13.12 -6.22 11.97
N SER A 270 -14.10 -6.35 11.07
CA SER A 270 -14.11 -5.59 9.82
C SER A 270 -14.45 -4.12 10.07
N PHE A 271 -13.58 -3.23 9.60
CA PHE A 271 -13.78 -1.79 9.60
C PHE A 271 -12.90 -1.13 8.54
N ALA A 272 -13.22 0.11 8.18
CA ALA A 272 -12.38 0.96 7.35
C ALA A 272 -12.28 2.35 7.97
N HIS A 273 -11.07 2.87 8.04
CA HIS A 273 -10.77 4.22 8.50
C HIS A 273 -9.78 4.89 7.53
N GLN A 274 -9.62 6.19 7.65
CA GLN A 274 -8.78 6.98 6.74
C GLN A 274 -7.33 6.47 6.66
N TYR A 275 -6.77 5.96 7.76
CA TYR A 275 -5.35 5.58 7.85
C TYR A 275 -5.12 4.10 8.12
N GLN A 276 -6.09 3.38 8.63
CA GLN A 276 -5.99 1.95 8.91
C GLN A 276 -7.35 1.27 8.79
N GLY A 277 -7.35 -0.05 8.66
CA GLY A 277 -8.58 -0.82 8.61
C GLY A 277 -8.33 -2.30 8.42
N CYS A 278 -9.34 -3.10 8.75
CA CYS A 278 -9.41 -4.52 8.46
C CYS A 278 -10.58 -4.76 7.50
N LEU A 279 -10.28 -5.05 6.23
CA LEU A 279 -11.27 -5.17 5.17
C LEU A 279 -11.90 -6.56 5.09
N LEU A 280 -11.23 -7.55 5.67
CA LEU A 280 -11.71 -8.91 5.81
C LEU A 280 -11.34 -9.41 7.21
N ALA A 281 -12.32 -9.84 7.97
CA ALA A 281 -12.15 -10.51 9.25
C ALA A 281 -13.10 -11.72 9.30
N ASP A 282 -12.69 -12.83 8.68
CA ASP A 282 -13.46 -14.06 8.60
C ASP A 282 -12.88 -15.07 9.60
N GLY A 283 -13.43 -15.08 10.81
CA GLY A 283 -13.02 -16.01 11.87
C GLY A 283 -13.31 -17.46 11.57
N LYS A 284 -14.27 -17.78 10.69
CA LYS A 284 -14.61 -19.15 10.29
C LYS A 284 -13.55 -19.69 9.32
N GLU A 285 -13.25 -18.96 8.26
CA GLU A 285 -12.25 -19.31 7.28
C GLU A 285 -10.82 -18.93 7.74
N LYS A 286 -10.69 -18.25 8.89
CA LYS A 286 -9.44 -17.74 9.46
C LYS A 286 -8.66 -16.86 8.49
N GLN A 287 -9.37 -15.99 7.79
CA GLN A 287 -8.85 -15.07 6.79
C GLN A 287 -8.99 -13.64 7.25
N TYR A 288 -7.89 -12.90 7.18
CA TYR A 288 -7.84 -11.50 7.58
C TYR A 288 -7.11 -10.69 6.52
N ALA A 289 -7.58 -9.48 6.24
CA ALA A 289 -6.93 -8.54 5.34
C ALA A 289 -7.02 -7.14 5.91
N PHE A 290 -5.89 -6.54 6.20
CA PHE A 290 -5.82 -5.25 6.85
C PHE A 290 -4.80 -4.32 6.19
N TYR A 291 -4.90 -3.02 6.47
CA TYR A 291 -3.97 -2.01 6.00
C TYR A 291 -3.66 -0.97 7.08
N ARG A 292 -2.47 -0.39 6.98
CA ARG A 292 -2.07 0.81 7.72
C ARG A 292 -1.28 1.74 6.83
N PHE A 293 -1.62 3.06 6.87
CA PHE A 293 -0.92 4.13 6.17
C PHE A 293 -0.39 5.15 7.17
N HIS A 294 0.92 5.31 7.22
CA HIS A 294 1.64 6.21 8.11
C HIS A 294 1.62 7.64 7.56
N ILE A 295 0.44 8.28 7.57
CA ILE A 295 0.23 9.66 7.13
C ILE A 295 0.34 10.63 8.30
N PRO A 296 -0.45 10.45 9.40
CA PRO A 296 -0.35 11.32 10.56
C PRO A 296 0.89 11.06 11.41
N ASP A 297 1.46 9.86 11.29
CA ASP A 297 2.61 9.35 12.03
C ASP A 297 3.73 8.91 11.05
N PRO A 298 4.37 9.86 10.33
CA PRO A 298 5.30 9.53 9.25
C PRO A 298 6.54 8.80 9.75
N ILE A 299 6.92 7.75 9.03
CA ILE A 299 8.11 6.96 9.30
C ILE A 299 9.19 7.35 8.30
N TRP A 300 10.19 8.08 8.75
CA TRP A 300 11.32 8.55 7.95
C TRP A 300 12.58 7.73 8.21
N PHE A 301 13.41 7.59 7.18
CA PHE A 301 14.73 6.99 7.28
C PHE A 301 15.73 7.73 6.38
N ASP A 302 16.98 7.79 6.80
CA ASP A 302 18.06 8.51 6.10
C ASP A 302 19.05 7.57 5.40
N HIS A 303 19.17 6.31 5.85
CA HIS A 303 20.16 5.35 5.35
C HIS A 303 19.57 4.02 4.94
N ASP A 304 18.76 3.43 5.78
CA ASP A 304 18.11 2.16 5.50
C ASP A 304 16.83 1.97 6.32
N PHE A 305 16.00 1.04 5.83
CA PHE A 305 14.74 0.69 6.47
C PHE A 305 14.36 -0.76 6.20
N LYS A 306 13.82 -1.42 7.21
CA LYS A 306 13.20 -2.74 7.12
C LYS A 306 11.95 -2.78 8.00
N ALA A 307 10.87 -3.42 7.54
CA ALA A 307 9.69 -3.68 8.35
C ALA A 307 9.35 -5.17 8.35
N THR A 308 9.03 -5.71 9.54
CA THR A 308 8.62 -7.11 9.72
C THR A 308 7.36 -7.17 10.58
N ILE A 309 6.65 -8.30 10.53
CA ILE A 309 5.59 -8.65 11.48
C ILE A 309 5.88 -10.03 12.04
N GLN A 310 5.79 -10.18 13.35
CA GLN A 310 5.93 -11.47 14.00
C GLN A 310 4.71 -12.34 13.69
N GLU A 311 4.97 -13.62 13.48
CA GLU A 311 3.94 -14.62 13.25
C GLU A 311 3.76 -15.48 14.50
N ILE A 312 3.24 -14.86 15.55
CA ILE A 312 2.92 -15.51 16.82
C ILE A 312 1.44 -15.37 17.14
N GLY A 313 0.92 -16.40 17.79
CA GLY A 313 -0.46 -16.41 18.30
C GLY A 313 -0.52 -16.54 19.81
N GLY A 314 -1.72 -16.38 20.35
CA GLY A 314 -2.02 -16.55 21.75
C GLY A 314 -3.05 -17.64 21.99
N GLY A 315 -2.89 -18.41 23.06
CA GLY A 315 -3.83 -19.45 23.44
C GLY A 315 -3.92 -19.69 24.95
N MET A 316 -5.08 -20.08 25.43
CA MET A 316 -5.26 -20.49 26.81
C MET A 316 -4.52 -21.81 27.06
N THR A 317 -3.94 -21.97 28.24
CA THR A 317 -3.15 -23.17 28.61
C THR A 317 -3.82 -24.53 28.28
N PRO A 318 -5.13 -24.73 28.51
CA PRO A 318 -5.77 -26.01 28.12
C PRO A 318 -5.71 -26.26 26.60
N VAL A 319 -5.99 -25.25 25.79
CA VAL A 319 -5.93 -25.34 24.32
C VAL A 319 -4.53 -25.67 23.85
N VAL A 320 -3.52 -24.99 24.38
CA VAL A 320 -2.11 -25.23 24.01
C VAL A 320 -1.68 -26.66 24.39
N LYS A 321 -2.07 -27.16 25.57
CA LYS A 321 -1.80 -28.55 25.98
C LYS A 321 -2.46 -29.58 25.06
N ASP A 322 -3.69 -29.31 24.63
CA ASP A 322 -4.39 -30.18 23.69
C ASP A 322 -3.70 -30.20 22.31
N LEU A 323 -3.29 -29.05 21.78
CA LEU A 323 -2.52 -28.98 20.54
C LEU A 323 -1.21 -29.79 20.64
N LEU A 324 -0.47 -29.64 21.74
CA LEU A 324 0.75 -30.41 21.97
C LEU A 324 0.47 -31.94 22.07
N ALA A 325 -0.62 -32.33 22.73
CA ALA A 325 -1.05 -33.73 22.82
C ALA A 325 -1.44 -34.29 21.45
N LYS A 326 -1.94 -33.46 20.53
CA LYS A 326 -2.22 -33.82 19.14
C LYS A 326 -0.96 -33.85 18.25
N GLY A 327 0.22 -33.58 18.82
CA GLY A 327 1.50 -33.59 18.09
C GLY A 327 1.74 -32.32 17.26
N ILE A 328 0.99 -31.24 17.49
CA ILE A 328 1.21 -29.97 16.80
C ILE A 328 2.48 -29.31 17.33
N THR A 329 3.38 -28.96 16.44
CA THR A 329 4.63 -28.29 16.79
C THR A 329 4.37 -26.83 17.17
N LEU A 330 4.78 -26.46 18.38
CA LEU A 330 4.70 -25.10 18.91
C LEU A 330 6.08 -24.67 19.41
N LYS A 331 6.40 -23.39 19.26
CA LYS A 331 7.59 -22.76 19.83
C LYS A 331 7.11 -21.66 20.78
N PRO A 332 7.09 -21.88 22.09
CA PRO A 332 6.73 -20.85 23.05
C PRO A 332 7.69 -19.66 22.97
N VAL A 333 7.18 -18.43 22.85
CA VAL A 333 7.97 -17.18 22.87
C VAL A 333 7.90 -16.47 24.21
N SER A 334 6.77 -16.59 24.95
CA SER A 334 6.71 -16.19 26.34
C SER A 334 5.83 -17.14 27.15
N LEU A 335 6.23 -17.38 28.39
CA LEU A 335 5.43 -18.08 29.39
C LEU A 335 5.13 -17.06 30.48
N ALA A 336 3.88 -16.71 30.65
CA ALA A 336 3.48 -15.87 31.79
C ALA A 336 3.77 -16.64 33.08
N SER A 337 4.73 -16.17 33.89
CA SER A 337 5.10 -16.77 35.14
C SER A 337 3.86 -16.86 36.07
N GLY A 338 3.44 -18.07 36.37
CA GLY A 338 2.35 -18.34 37.31
C GLY A 338 0.94 -18.08 36.78
N LYS A 339 0.73 -17.80 35.52
CA LYS A 339 -0.58 -17.56 34.93
C LYS A 339 -0.78 -18.24 33.56
N LYS A 340 -1.92 -18.61 33.32
CA LYS A 340 -2.72 -19.38 32.39
C LYS A 340 -2.60 -19.02 30.90
N GLY A 341 -1.43 -18.71 30.35
CA GLY A 341 -1.33 -18.45 28.91
C GLY A 341 0.07 -18.70 28.34
N PHE A 342 0.11 -19.18 27.08
CA PHE A 342 1.30 -19.28 26.25
C PHE A 342 1.15 -18.27 25.10
N ARG A 343 2.21 -17.58 24.76
CA ARG A 343 2.33 -16.79 23.53
C ARG A 343 3.43 -17.35 22.65
#